data_ce4fbe0425aec48ac5436cd69c0defa3
#
_entry.id   ce4fbe0425aec48ac5436cd69c0defa3
#
_cell.length_a   1.000
_cell.length_b   1.000
_cell.length_c   1.000
_cell.angle_alpha   90.00
_cell.angle_beta   90.00
_cell.angle_gamma   90.00
#
_symmetry.space_group_name_H-M   'P 1'
#
loop_
_entity.id
_entity.type
_entity.pdbx_description
1 polymer ?
#
loop_
_entity_poly.entity_id
_entity_poly.type
_entity_poly.pdbx_seq_one_letter_code
_entity_poly.pdbx_strand_id
1 'polypeptide(L)'
;MRSLAPLALTLLLTACGDGESLLPPDARLPDGGRYRGELVDGLLQGQGRIDYPNGSWYAGQFDKGQWHGQGEWHGSNGEVYRGQFQQGLFHGQGTLTTKDSSYSGGFKLGRRDGEGTLKEDGMTYRGEFKADLYSGLGRLELEDGSQYQGQFAKGKPNGEGQRSDASGNQFSGNFVNGQLEGNGTFNSAEGDIYVGGFKHNQLNGKGRYENSDGDVWIGQFKEGALGGKGELIGADGSHYVGTFSDWRFSGEGRLNLSDGSFYIGGFDSDNYQGHGVLVLRDGSVQSGVWSNGMRVRDADGKLLPDPLETALLVQGRLLKEALDAVPASSPTIELYSLTLAGDGKQSVFLREADYVSNMLASRFGAHGQIRLVNHRDHLMNRPMATRENLRRAAKTLAERSGPEDLVFIYLTSHGTSEHELVLDQPRMELTDLPADELAIALAPLKNRDKIIVISSCYSGGFIPALKDERTLIMTASRADRVSF
;
A
#
# COMPACT_ATOMS: atom_id res chain seq x y z
N MET A 1 -70.64 41.95 34.91
CA MET A 1 -69.45 42.70 35.31
C MET A 1 -68.28 42.16 34.47
N ARG A 2 -67.86 42.88 33.47
CA ARG A 2 -66.76 42.48 32.55
C ARG A 2 -65.51 43.26 32.96
N SER A 3 -64.46 42.53 33.32
CA SER A 3 -63.15 43.08 33.63
C SER A 3 -62.36 43.20 32.31
N LEU A 4 -61.92 44.38 31.97
CA LEU A 4 -61.03 44.73 30.89
C LEU A 4 -59.59 44.57 31.38
N ALA A 5 -58.80 43.69 30.74
CA ALA A 5 -57.35 43.60 30.90
C ALA A 5 -56.64 44.54 29.90
N PRO A 6 -55.58 45.23 30.28
CA PRO A 6 -54.86 46.10 29.35
C PRO A 6 -53.97 45.30 28.41
N LEU A 7 -54.08 45.62 27.10
CA LEU A 7 -53.24 45.13 26.01
C LEU A 7 -51.85 45.81 26.13
N ALA A 8 -50.82 45.06 26.52
CA ALA A 8 -49.45 45.52 26.40
C ALA A 8 -48.98 45.34 24.96
N LEU A 9 -48.78 46.42 24.24
CA LEU A 9 -48.23 46.47 22.88
C LEU A 9 -46.73 46.34 22.98
N THR A 10 -46.19 45.12 22.75
CA THR A 10 -44.76 44.87 22.60
C THR A 10 -44.35 45.25 21.16
N LEU A 11 -43.71 46.39 20.98
CA LEU A 11 -43.04 46.76 19.74
C LEU A 11 -41.78 45.85 19.57
N LEU A 12 -41.88 44.86 18.68
CA LEU A 12 -40.72 44.17 18.16
C LEU A 12 -40.06 45.08 17.08
N LEU A 13 -39.00 45.78 17.49
CA LEU A 13 -38.09 46.44 16.52
C LEU A 13 -37.11 45.39 16.02
N THR A 14 -37.38 44.80 14.85
CA THR A 14 -36.40 44.11 14.05
C THR A 14 -35.55 45.19 13.35
N ALA A 15 -34.37 45.48 13.91
CA ALA A 15 -33.36 46.26 13.22
C ALA A 15 -32.47 45.33 12.43
N CYS A 16 -32.72 45.13 11.14
CA CYS A 16 -31.71 44.78 10.13
C CYS A 16 -31.08 46.08 9.65
N GLY A 17 -29.76 46.15 9.63
CA GLY A 17 -29.02 47.21 8.96
C GLY A 17 -27.81 47.70 9.77
N ASP A 18 -26.67 47.74 9.10
CA ASP A 18 -25.40 48.35 9.54
C ASP A 18 -25.57 49.88 9.73
N GLY A 19 -26.39 50.26 10.67
CA GLY A 19 -26.63 51.64 11.02
C GLY A 19 -25.74 52.06 12.20
N GLU A 20 -24.83 53.00 12.00
CA GLU A 20 -24.24 53.77 13.09
C GLU A 20 -25.36 54.24 14.02
N SER A 21 -25.28 53.80 15.27
CA SER A 21 -26.26 54.23 16.31
C SER A 21 -26.23 55.76 16.40
N LEU A 22 -27.37 56.38 16.17
CA LEU A 22 -27.59 57.82 16.21
C LEU A 22 -27.40 58.41 17.65
N LEU A 23 -27.31 57.57 18.67
CA LEU A 23 -27.07 58.00 20.05
C LEU A 23 -25.56 58.30 20.24
N PRO A 24 -25.23 59.40 20.93
CA PRO A 24 -23.83 59.68 21.26
C PRO A 24 -23.23 58.58 22.14
N PRO A 25 -21.93 58.32 22.04
CA PRO A 25 -21.25 57.37 22.97
C PRO A 25 -21.20 57.92 24.38
N ASP A 26 -21.24 57.03 25.40
CA ASP A 26 -21.07 57.41 26.77
C ASP A 26 -19.64 57.90 27.07
N ALA A 27 -18.65 57.37 26.33
CA ALA A 27 -17.29 57.87 26.35
C ALA A 27 -16.60 57.74 24.97
N ARG A 28 -15.62 58.59 24.71
CA ARG A 28 -14.66 58.47 23.60
C ARG A 28 -13.28 58.18 24.15
N LEU A 29 -12.66 57.12 23.65
CA LEU A 29 -11.31 56.73 24.05
C LEU A 29 -10.22 57.47 23.26
N PRO A 30 -9.01 57.58 23.78
CA PRO A 30 -7.88 58.26 23.10
C PRO A 30 -7.52 57.64 21.73
N ASP A 31 -7.80 56.35 21.53
CA ASP A 31 -7.60 55.62 20.29
C ASP A 31 -8.73 55.78 19.25
N GLY A 32 -9.71 56.63 19.57
CA GLY A 32 -10.90 56.91 18.78
C GLY A 32 -12.06 55.96 18.99
N GLY A 33 -11.93 55.01 19.92
CA GLY A 33 -12.99 54.06 20.29
C GLY A 33 -14.23 54.80 20.84
N ARG A 34 -15.40 54.35 20.44
CA ARG A 34 -16.71 54.86 20.87
C ARG A 34 -17.30 53.82 21.83
N TYR A 35 -17.32 54.17 23.14
CA TYR A 35 -17.84 53.29 24.20
C TYR A 35 -19.30 53.58 24.53
N ARG A 36 -20.06 52.54 24.77
CA ARG A 36 -21.41 52.56 25.38
C ARG A 36 -21.47 51.53 26.50
N GLY A 37 -21.83 51.96 27.69
CA GLY A 37 -21.90 51.09 28.87
C GLY A 37 -21.68 51.87 30.16
N GLU A 38 -21.46 51.11 31.23
CA GLU A 38 -21.24 51.67 32.56
C GLU A 38 -19.84 52.31 32.69
N LEU A 39 -19.81 53.42 33.41
CA LEU A 39 -18.58 54.09 33.83
C LEU A 39 -18.57 54.22 35.37
N VAL A 40 -17.48 53.78 35.99
CA VAL A 40 -17.24 53.93 37.43
C VAL A 40 -15.88 54.61 37.61
N ASP A 41 -15.85 55.73 38.29
CA ASP A 41 -14.66 56.56 38.49
C ASP A 41 -13.91 56.90 37.19
N GLY A 42 -14.69 57.10 36.10
CA GLY A 42 -14.12 57.39 34.77
C GLY A 42 -13.53 56.23 34.03
N LEU A 43 -13.64 54.99 34.57
CA LEU A 43 -13.17 53.77 33.94
C LEU A 43 -14.36 52.96 33.41
N LEU A 44 -14.15 52.24 32.30
CA LEU A 44 -15.13 51.32 31.72
C LEU A 44 -15.37 50.18 32.71
N GLN A 45 -16.64 49.91 33.02
CA GLN A 45 -17.02 48.92 34.02
C GLN A 45 -18.31 48.19 33.58
N GLY A 46 -18.54 47.01 34.09
CA GLY A 46 -19.77 46.23 33.82
C GLY A 46 -19.96 45.86 32.38
N GLN A 47 -21.19 45.84 31.89
CA GLN A 47 -21.52 45.52 30.51
C GLN A 47 -21.34 46.74 29.57
N GLY A 48 -20.71 46.53 28.40
CA GLY A 48 -20.55 47.63 27.46
C GLY A 48 -20.11 47.16 26.10
N ARG A 49 -20.02 48.16 25.18
CA ARG A 49 -19.52 47.95 23.82
C ARG A 49 -18.58 49.08 23.41
N ILE A 50 -17.49 48.73 22.75
CA ILE A 50 -16.59 49.68 22.06
C ILE A 50 -16.62 49.39 20.57
N ASP A 51 -16.83 50.43 19.76
CA ASP A 51 -16.64 50.40 18.29
C ASP A 51 -15.45 51.27 17.97
N TYR A 52 -14.49 50.68 17.23
CA TYR A 52 -13.23 51.35 16.81
C TYR A 52 -13.32 51.87 15.37
N PRO A 53 -12.55 52.95 15.05
CA PRO A 53 -12.59 53.55 13.71
C PRO A 53 -12.15 52.62 12.56
N ASN A 54 -11.38 51.55 12.85
CA ASN A 54 -10.96 50.55 11.88
C ASN A 54 -12.02 49.46 11.60
N GLY A 55 -13.22 49.60 12.18
CA GLY A 55 -14.33 48.64 12.03
C GLY A 55 -14.29 47.47 13.03
N SER A 56 -13.24 47.34 13.85
CA SER A 56 -13.25 46.35 14.94
C SER A 56 -14.15 46.82 16.07
N TRP A 57 -14.68 45.87 16.85
CA TRP A 57 -15.49 46.16 18.03
C TRP A 57 -15.39 45.06 19.10
N TYR A 58 -15.69 45.46 20.32
CA TYR A 58 -15.85 44.55 21.45
C TYR A 58 -17.17 44.81 22.15
N ALA A 59 -17.90 43.76 22.51
CA ALA A 59 -19.09 43.81 23.35
C ALA A 59 -19.00 42.75 24.43
N GLY A 60 -19.11 43.16 25.70
CA GLY A 60 -18.93 42.26 26.83
C GLY A 60 -18.70 42.99 28.15
N GLN A 61 -18.10 42.25 29.07
CA GLN A 61 -17.82 42.77 30.41
C GLN A 61 -16.51 43.58 30.41
N PHE A 62 -16.49 44.60 31.23
CA PHE A 62 -15.33 45.44 31.52
C PHE A 62 -15.02 45.43 33.01
N ASP A 63 -13.76 45.44 33.37
CA ASP A 63 -13.25 45.69 34.70
C ASP A 63 -12.07 46.64 34.65
N LYS A 64 -12.23 47.78 35.36
CA LYS A 64 -11.18 48.83 35.43
C LYS A 64 -10.61 49.27 34.07
N GLY A 65 -11.52 49.47 33.10
CA GLY A 65 -11.14 49.92 31.77
C GLY A 65 -10.68 48.82 30.80
N GLN A 66 -10.61 47.56 31.21
CA GLN A 66 -10.12 46.44 30.38
C GLN A 66 -11.23 45.45 30.08
N TRP A 67 -11.18 44.80 28.92
CA TRP A 67 -12.05 43.68 28.59
C TRP A 67 -11.88 42.57 29.62
N HIS A 68 -12.99 42.08 30.14
CA HIS A 68 -13.02 41.10 31.23
C HIS A 68 -14.22 40.18 31.09
N GLY A 69 -14.21 39.03 31.79
CA GLY A 69 -15.36 38.13 31.80
C GLY A 69 -15.81 37.67 30.42
N GLN A 70 -17.09 37.52 30.21
CA GLN A 70 -17.64 37.07 28.93
C GLN A 70 -17.78 38.24 27.96
N GLY A 71 -17.39 37.97 26.68
CA GLY A 71 -17.49 38.96 25.61
C GLY A 71 -17.36 38.41 24.20
N GLU A 72 -17.63 39.29 23.25
CA GLU A 72 -17.47 39.05 21.85
C GLU A 72 -16.60 40.17 21.24
N TRP A 73 -15.57 39.77 20.50
CA TRP A 73 -14.67 40.67 19.80
C TRP A 73 -14.70 40.38 18.31
N HIS A 74 -14.76 41.44 17.51
CA HIS A 74 -14.63 41.39 16.05
C HIS A 74 -13.42 42.22 15.62
N GLY A 75 -12.47 41.56 14.93
CA GLY A 75 -11.31 42.21 14.34
C GLY A 75 -11.65 42.88 13.02
N SER A 76 -10.84 43.87 12.64
CA SER A 76 -11.00 44.61 11.37
C SER A 76 -10.77 43.74 10.11
N ASN A 77 -10.13 42.59 10.23
CA ASN A 77 -9.87 41.60 9.20
C ASN A 77 -10.88 40.45 9.15
N GLY A 78 -11.99 40.57 9.91
CA GLY A 78 -13.08 39.59 9.96
C GLY A 78 -12.90 38.45 10.97
N GLU A 79 -11.89 38.52 11.82
CA GLU A 79 -11.77 37.61 12.96
C GLU A 79 -12.88 37.83 13.97
N VAL A 80 -13.38 36.76 14.56
CA VAL A 80 -14.41 36.83 15.63
C VAL A 80 -13.98 35.94 16.78
N TYR A 81 -13.87 36.53 17.97
CA TYR A 81 -13.68 35.77 19.20
C TYR A 81 -14.92 35.90 20.09
N ARG A 82 -15.39 34.76 20.60
CA ARG A 82 -16.48 34.65 21.60
C ARG A 82 -15.97 33.82 22.78
N GLY A 83 -15.93 34.40 23.95
CA GLY A 83 -15.41 33.67 25.10
C GLY A 83 -15.04 34.60 26.29
N GLN A 84 -14.18 34.05 27.11
CA GLN A 84 -13.72 34.78 28.30
C GLN A 84 -12.56 35.70 27.97
N PHE A 85 -12.51 36.82 28.67
CA PHE A 85 -11.44 37.78 28.60
C PHE A 85 -10.86 38.03 30.00
N GLN A 86 -9.58 38.28 30.07
CA GLN A 86 -8.90 38.72 31.29
C GLN A 86 -7.84 39.74 30.93
N GLN A 87 -7.93 40.94 31.55
CA GLN A 87 -6.97 42.03 31.33
C GLN A 87 -6.82 42.39 29.83
N GLY A 88 -7.92 42.42 29.09
CA GLY A 88 -7.93 42.75 27.65
C GLY A 88 -7.51 41.62 26.72
N LEU A 89 -7.17 40.43 27.21
CA LEU A 89 -6.70 39.30 26.44
C LEU A 89 -7.71 38.13 26.45
N PHE A 90 -7.73 37.34 25.38
CA PHE A 90 -8.48 36.08 25.36
C PHE A 90 -8.02 35.17 26.52
N HIS A 91 -8.96 34.62 27.23
CA HIS A 91 -8.71 33.81 28.44
C HIS A 91 -9.79 32.74 28.60
N GLY A 92 -9.54 31.72 29.46
CA GLY A 92 -10.54 30.68 29.76
C GLY A 92 -11.03 29.97 28.48
N GLN A 93 -12.31 29.66 28.42
CA GLN A 93 -12.93 29.01 27.28
C GLN A 93 -13.42 30.02 26.23
N GLY A 94 -13.15 29.75 24.96
CA GLY A 94 -13.59 30.61 23.87
C GLY A 94 -13.53 29.96 22.54
N THR A 95 -14.14 30.64 21.56
CA THR A 95 -14.06 30.26 20.12
C THR A 95 -13.52 31.45 19.33
N LEU A 96 -12.44 31.20 18.59
CA LEU A 96 -11.86 32.15 17.63
C LEU A 96 -12.13 31.63 16.22
N THR A 97 -12.77 32.45 15.40
CA THR A 97 -13.05 32.15 13.99
C THR A 97 -12.37 33.18 13.12
N THR A 98 -11.65 32.74 12.12
CA THR A 98 -11.08 33.57 11.05
C THR A 98 -11.73 33.18 9.72
N LYS A 99 -11.30 33.76 8.61
CA LYS A 99 -11.75 33.38 7.28
C LYS A 99 -11.46 31.90 6.98
N ASP A 100 -10.27 31.40 7.33
CA ASP A 100 -9.72 30.11 6.91
C ASP A 100 -9.57 29.12 8.07
N SER A 101 -9.85 29.54 9.33
CA SER A 101 -9.68 28.70 10.50
C SER A 101 -10.75 28.93 11.58
N SER A 102 -10.94 27.91 12.41
CA SER A 102 -11.71 28.02 13.64
C SER A 102 -11.05 27.25 14.78
N TYR A 103 -10.96 27.89 15.93
CA TYR A 103 -10.50 27.25 17.16
C TYR A 103 -11.57 27.36 18.24
N SER A 104 -11.83 26.28 18.94
CA SER A 104 -12.70 26.24 20.12
C SER A 104 -11.97 25.51 21.24
N GLY A 105 -11.75 26.18 22.37
CA GLY A 105 -10.99 25.60 23.48
C GLY A 105 -10.46 26.61 24.47
N GLY A 106 -9.43 26.21 25.20
CA GLY A 106 -8.79 27.01 26.25
C GLY A 106 -7.89 28.11 25.66
N PHE A 107 -7.92 29.26 26.35
CA PHE A 107 -7.02 30.39 26.09
C PHE A 107 -6.36 30.84 27.42
N LYS A 108 -5.11 31.25 27.33
CA LYS A 108 -4.35 31.86 28.42
C LYS A 108 -3.50 33.00 27.90
N LEU A 109 -3.76 34.22 28.41
CA LEU A 109 -3.05 35.42 28.03
C LEU A 109 -2.98 35.61 26.49
N GLY A 110 -4.12 35.46 25.79
CA GLY A 110 -4.27 35.63 24.35
C GLY A 110 -3.82 34.49 23.47
N ARG A 111 -3.30 33.39 24.07
CA ARG A 111 -2.81 32.23 23.34
C ARG A 111 -3.67 30.99 23.62
N ARG A 112 -3.77 30.10 22.64
CA ARG A 112 -4.40 28.77 22.83
C ARG A 112 -3.60 28.01 23.88
N ASP A 113 -4.27 27.53 24.94
CA ASP A 113 -3.65 26.84 26.07
C ASP A 113 -4.71 25.97 26.77
N GLY A 114 -4.44 24.69 26.96
CA GLY A 114 -5.40 23.68 27.43
C GLY A 114 -6.05 22.90 26.27
N GLU A 115 -7.13 22.19 26.57
CA GLU A 115 -7.86 21.39 25.58
C GLU A 115 -8.56 22.26 24.53
N GLY A 116 -8.53 21.83 23.27
CA GLY A 116 -9.19 22.54 22.19
C GLY A 116 -9.28 21.76 20.87
N THR A 117 -10.08 22.33 19.97
CA THR A 117 -10.21 21.86 18.59
C THR A 117 -9.86 22.99 17.64
N LEU A 118 -8.86 22.77 16.77
CA LEU A 118 -8.50 23.65 15.64
C LEU A 118 -8.93 22.99 14.35
N LYS A 119 -9.56 23.77 13.48
CA LYS A 119 -9.82 23.42 12.08
C LYS A 119 -9.21 24.51 11.22
N GLU A 120 -8.36 24.13 10.27
CA GLU A 120 -7.60 25.05 9.41
C GLU A 120 -7.18 24.31 8.14
N ASP A 121 -7.41 24.89 6.96
CA ASP A 121 -6.95 24.36 5.66
C ASP A 121 -7.20 22.84 5.46
N GLY A 122 -8.42 22.39 5.73
CA GLY A 122 -8.80 20.97 5.63
C GLY A 122 -8.26 20.08 6.77
N MET A 123 -7.36 20.60 7.60
CA MET A 123 -6.81 19.91 8.77
C MET A 123 -7.72 20.06 9.99
N THR A 124 -7.79 19.04 10.84
CA THR A 124 -8.41 19.12 12.15
C THR A 124 -7.45 18.59 13.22
N TYR A 125 -7.15 19.42 14.22
CA TYR A 125 -6.47 18.98 15.45
C TYR A 125 -7.43 19.03 16.63
N ARG A 126 -7.44 17.98 17.45
CA ARG A 126 -8.16 17.88 18.73
C ARG A 126 -7.20 17.41 19.80
N GLY A 127 -7.01 18.19 20.84
CA GLY A 127 -6.11 17.84 21.95
C GLY A 127 -5.61 19.06 22.71
N GLU A 128 -4.53 18.86 23.43
CA GLU A 128 -3.95 19.89 24.28
C GLU A 128 -3.14 20.91 23.46
N PHE A 129 -3.24 22.15 23.88
CA PHE A 129 -2.43 23.28 23.39
C PHE A 129 -1.60 23.86 24.53
N LYS A 130 -0.42 24.31 24.21
CA LYS A 130 0.44 25.10 25.12
C LYS A 130 1.08 26.25 24.35
N ALA A 131 0.65 27.47 24.72
CA ALA A 131 1.13 28.70 24.08
C ALA A 131 1.07 28.63 22.53
N ASP A 132 -0.10 28.29 21.98
CA ASP A 132 -0.44 28.12 20.57
C ASP A 132 0.11 26.85 19.87
N LEU A 133 0.91 26.04 20.53
CA LEU A 133 1.49 24.82 19.96
C LEU A 133 0.73 23.56 20.44
N TYR A 134 0.60 22.56 19.57
CA TYR A 134 0.12 21.25 19.96
C TYR A 134 1.00 20.65 21.05
N SER A 135 0.40 20.10 22.09
CA SER A 135 1.09 19.59 23.28
C SER A 135 0.29 18.41 23.84
N GLY A 136 0.91 17.63 24.75
CA GLY A 136 0.22 16.54 25.43
C GLY A 136 -0.40 15.52 24.47
N LEU A 137 -1.57 15.00 24.82
CA LEU A 137 -2.30 14.05 23.97
C LEU A 137 -3.16 14.79 22.95
N GLY A 138 -3.19 14.26 21.72
CA GLY A 138 -4.01 14.84 20.67
C GLY A 138 -4.20 13.91 19.47
N ARG A 139 -5.13 14.31 18.61
CA ARG A 139 -5.41 13.70 17.32
C ARG A 139 -5.37 14.77 16.23
N LEU A 140 -4.57 14.50 15.22
CA LEU A 140 -4.44 15.32 14.02
C LEU A 140 -5.00 14.54 12.83
N GLU A 141 -5.88 15.15 12.06
CA GLU A 141 -6.44 14.64 10.81
C GLU A 141 -6.09 15.64 9.70
N LEU A 142 -5.51 15.16 8.58
CA LEU A 142 -5.14 15.96 7.43
C LEU A 142 -6.18 15.82 6.32
N GLU A 143 -6.17 16.75 5.37
CA GLU A 143 -7.10 16.77 4.22
C GLU A 143 -7.00 15.50 3.35
N ASP A 144 -5.80 14.93 3.21
CA ASP A 144 -5.54 13.71 2.45
C ASP A 144 -6.03 12.42 3.13
N GLY A 145 -6.64 12.53 4.32
CA GLY A 145 -7.10 11.41 5.14
C GLY A 145 -6.04 10.83 6.08
N SER A 146 -4.80 11.30 6.02
CA SER A 146 -3.75 10.90 6.96
C SER A 146 -4.11 11.34 8.38
N GLN A 147 -3.73 10.55 9.37
CA GLN A 147 -4.04 10.81 10.78
C GLN A 147 -2.84 10.52 11.66
N TYR A 148 -2.76 11.25 12.76
CA TYR A 148 -1.87 10.93 13.87
C TYR A 148 -2.65 11.05 15.20
N GLN A 149 -2.52 10.06 16.05
CA GLN A 149 -3.05 10.07 17.41
C GLN A 149 -1.95 9.68 18.41
N GLY A 150 -1.67 10.53 19.36
CA GLY A 150 -0.61 10.28 20.33
C GLY A 150 -0.13 11.54 21.02
N GLN A 151 1.11 11.47 21.47
CA GLN A 151 1.75 12.57 22.18
C GLN A 151 2.31 13.62 21.23
N PHE A 152 2.18 14.89 21.63
CA PHE A 152 2.72 16.05 20.94
C PHE A 152 3.64 16.85 21.87
N ALA A 153 4.71 17.39 21.31
CA ALA A 153 5.53 18.38 21.97
C ALA A 153 5.98 19.45 20.96
N LYS A 154 5.86 20.70 21.33
CA LYS A 154 6.27 21.85 20.50
C LYS A 154 5.64 21.81 19.09
N GLY A 155 4.38 21.43 18.99
CA GLY A 155 3.62 21.41 17.74
C GLY A 155 3.84 20.18 16.86
N LYS A 156 4.64 19.19 17.28
CA LYS A 156 4.95 17.98 16.49
C LYS A 156 4.63 16.70 17.24
N PRO A 157 4.29 15.59 16.53
CA PRO A 157 4.27 14.27 17.12
C PRO A 157 5.58 13.97 17.86
N ASN A 158 5.48 13.61 19.16
CA ASN A 158 6.66 13.39 19.99
C ASN A 158 6.28 12.55 21.21
N GLY A 159 6.78 11.32 21.30
CA GLY A 159 6.39 10.30 22.26
C GLY A 159 5.57 9.19 21.60
N GLU A 160 4.90 8.39 22.41
CA GLU A 160 4.08 7.26 21.93
C GLU A 160 2.90 7.73 21.08
N GLY A 161 2.68 7.06 19.94
CA GLY A 161 1.59 7.39 19.05
C GLY A 161 1.35 6.38 17.94
N GLN A 162 0.28 6.64 17.20
CA GLN A 162 -0.12 5.91 16.00
C GLN A 162 -0.35 6.88 14.86
N ARG A 163 0.14 6.55 13.67
CA ARG A 163 -0.06 7.30 12.43
C ARG A 163 -0.64 6.38 11.38
N SER A 164 -1.64 6.85 10.65
CA SER A 164 -2.03 6.28 9.36
C SER A 164 -1.73 7.28 8.24
N ASP A 165 -1.27 6.80 7.10
CA ASP A 165 -1.10 7.63 5.90
C ASP A 165 -2.34 7.57 4.99
N ALA A 166 -2.34 8.36 3.92
CA ALA A 166 -3.44 8.43 2.96
C ALA A 166 -3.71 7.11 2.21
N SER A 167 -2.71 6.22 2.15
CA SER A 167 -2.84 4.88 1.55
C SER A 167 -3.44 3.85 2.50
N GLY A 168 -3.61 4.20 3.80
CA GLY A 168 -4.13 3.30 4.82
C GLY A 168 -3.05 2.53 5.60
N ASN A 169 -1.78 2.76 5.30
CA ASN A 169 -0.69 2.17 6.07
C ASN A 169 -0.68 2.71 7.50
N GLN A 170 -0.40 1.85 8.46
CA GLN A 170 -0.40 2.18 9.88
C GLN A 170 0.99 2.02 10.49
N PHE A 171 1.38 2.98 11.31
CA PHE A 171 2.64 2.99 12.02
C PHE A 171 2.35 3.23 13.50
N SER A 172 2.98 2.49 14.40
CA SER A 172 2.87 2.70 15.83
C SER A 172 4.20 2.56 16.53
N GLY A 173 4.42 3.37 17.57
CA GLY A 173 5.65 3.39 18.35
C GLY A 173 5.99 4.78 18.85
N ASN A 174 7.28 5.00 19.13
CA ASN A 174 7.76 6.27 19.65
C ASN A 174 8.14 7.23 18.51
N PHE A 175 7.54 8.40 18.51
CA PHE A 175 7.84 9.47 17.55
C PHE A 175 8.78 10.50 18.16
N VAL A 176 9.72 10.98 17.37
CA VAL A 176 10.63 12.08 17.73
C VAL A 176 10.57 13.13 16.62
N ASN A 177 10.09 14.32 16.94
CA ASN A 177 9.91 15.41 15.96
C ASN A 177 9.11 15.02 14.71
N GLY A 178 8.10 14.15 14.85
CA GLY A 178 7.24 13.67 13.77
C GLY A 178 7.75 12.44 13.03
N GLN A 179 8.90 11.90 13.38
CA GLN A 179 9.47 10.69 12.78
C GLN A 179 9.39 9.52 13.76
N LEU A 180 9.05 8.33 13.24
CA LEU A 180 9.06 7.09 14.03
C LEU A 180 10.51 6.66 14.27
N GLU A 181 10.86 6.48 15.54
CA GLU A 181 12.20 6.16 16.03
C GLU A 181 12.14 5.03 17.07
N GLY A 182 13.18 4.19 17.10
CA GLY A 182 13.25 3.07 18.05
C GLY A 182 12.34 1.92 17.66
N ASN A 183 11.84 1.16 18.62
CA ASN A 183 10.96 0.03 18.35
C ASN A 183 9.55 0.50 17.97
N GLY A 184 8.97 -0.19 16.99
CA GLY A 184 7.62 0.11 16.51
C GLY A 184 7.05 -1.01 15.64
N THR A 185 5.86 -0.75 15.11
CA THR A 185 5.19 -1.62 14.14
C THR A 185 4.79 -0.84 12.91
N PHE A 186 4.78 -1.52 11.79
CA PHE A 186 4.21 -1.07 10.52
C PHE A 186 3.25 -2.14 10.03
N ASN A 187 2.06 -1.73 9.61
CA ASN A 187 1.10 -2.58 8.91
C ASN A 187 0.74 -1.86 7.62
N SER A 188 1.02 -2.49 6.47
CA SER A 188 0.61 -1.94 5.19
C SER A 188 -0.89 -2.14 4.96
N ALA A 189 -1.48 -1.35 4.09
CA ALA A 189 -2.87 -1.54 3.65
C ALA A 189 -3.04 -2.85 2.86
N GLU A 190 -1.96 -3.40 2.34
CA GLU A 190 -1.90 -4.63 1.54
C GLU A 190 -1.72 -5.90 2.40
N GLY A 191 -1.47 -5.74 3.70
CA GLY A 191 -1.36 -6.84 4.64
C GLY A 191 0.06 -7.17 5.12
N ASP A 192 1.07 -6.42 4.67
CA ASP A 192 2.43 -6.61 5.20
C ASP A 192 2.53 -6.12 6.64
N ILE A 193 3.35 -6.80 7.43
CA ILE A 193 3.57 -6.48 8.84
C ILE A 193 5.06 -6.39 9.12
N TYR A 194 5.52 -5.32 9.73
CA TYR A 194 6.86 -5.24 10.31
C TYR A 194 6.79 -4.93 11.79
N VAL A 195 7.59 -5.65 12.56
CA VAL A 195 7.81 -5.41 13.98
C VAL A 195 9.31 -5.34 14.24
N GLY A 196 9.80 -4.19 14.67
CA GLY A 196 11.23 -4.01 14.85
C GLY A 196 11.66 -2.57 15.07
N GLY A 197 12.93 -2.31 14.80
CA GLY A 197 13.51 -0.98 14.94
C GLY A 197 13.16 -0.06 13.76
N PHE A 198 13.05 1.23 14.07
CA PHE A 198 12.86 2.31 13.09
C PHE A 198 13.89 3.41 13.31
N LYS A 199 14.29 4.05 12.23
CA LYS A 199 15.10 5.26 12.23
C LYS A 199 14.64 6.17 11.09
N HIS A 200 14.24 7.40 11.42
CA HIS A 200 13.71 8.37 10.45
C HIS A 200 12.57 7.79 9.58
N ASN A 201 11.62 7.09 10.22
CA ASN A 201 10.50 6.36 9.58
C ASN A 201 10.91 5.14 8.72
N GLN A 202 12.17 4.75 8.64
CA GLN A 202 12.64 3.61 7.88
C GLN A 202 12.92 2.42 8.80
N LEU A 203 12.71 1.19 8.28
CA LEU A 203 13.07 -0.04 8.98
C LEU A 203 14.58 -0.03 9.29
N ASN A 204 14.93 -0.23 10.54
CA ASN A 204 16.32 -0.14 10.99
C ASN A 204 16.56 -0.98 12.25
N GLY A 205 17.69 -1.70 12.29
CA GLY A 205 18.00 -2.56 13.43
C GLY A 205 17.34 -3.94 13.31
N LYS A 206 17.21 -4.64 14.42
CA LYS A 206 16.59 -5.96 14.45
C LYS A 206 15.09 -5.84 14.19
N GLY A 207 14.55 -6.75 13.37
CA GLY A 207 13.14 -6.79 13.09
C GLY A 207 12.69 -8.09 12.44
N ARG A 208 11.37 -8.22 12.36
CA ARG A 208 10.64 -9.27 11.66
C ARG A 208 9.67 -8.59 10.68
N TYR A 209 9.80 -8.95 9.44
CA TYR A 209 8.89 -8.53 8.36
C TYR A 209 8.13 -9.75 7.87
N GLU A 210 6.84 -9.61 7.67
CA GLU A 210 5.95 -10.62 7.07
C GLU A 210 5.18 -9.94 5.94
N ASN A 211 5.26 -10.49 4.74
CA ASN A 211 4.46 -9.98 3.63
C ASN A 211 3.06 -10.59 3.62
N SER A 212 2.21 -10.06 2.75
CA SER A 212 0.83 -10.52 2.55
C SER A 212 0.72 -11.98 2.08
N ASP A 213 1.78 -12.51 1.45
CA ASP A 213 1.85 -13.90 0.99
C ASP A 213 2.22 -14.88 2.13
N GLY A 214 2.63 -14.36 3.29
CA GLY A 214 3.03 -15.13 4.45
C GLY A 214 4.52 -15.51 4.50
N ASP A 215 5.35 -14.93 3.63
CA ASP A 215 6.80 -15.04 3.77
C ASP A 215 7.29 -14.17 4.92
N VAL A 216 8.22 -14.69 5.73
CA VAL A 216 8.72 -14.03 6.94
C VAL A 216 10.23 -13.84 6.87
N TRP A 217 10.68 -12.60 6.96
CA TRP A 217 12.10 -12.24 7.09
C TRP A 217 12.43 -11.80 8.51
N ILE A 218 13.51 -12.32 9.04
CA ILE A 218 14.01 -12.00 10.39
C ILE A 218 15.48 -11.63 10.27
N GLY A 219 15.88 -10.44 10.73
CA GLY A 219 17.28 -10.05 10.66
C GLY A 219 17.57 -8.61 11.01
N GLN A 220 18.64 -8.09 10.42
CA GLN A 220 19.07 -6.70 10.58
C GLN A 220 18.61 -5.89 9.38
N PHE A 221 17.86 -4.84 9.67
CA PHE A 221 17.38 -3.88 8.67
C PHE A 221 18.24 -2.61 8.71
N LYS A 222 18.49 -2.04 7.57
CA LYS A 222 19.18 -0.78 7.42
C LYS A 222 18.58 0.00 6.27
N GLU A 223 18.17 1.26 6.54
CA GLU A 223 17.61 2.15 5.52
C GLU A 223 16.44 1.52 4.73
N GLY A 224 15.60 0.74 5.43
CA GLY A 224 14.43 0.08 4.85
C GLY A 224 14.67 -1.32 4.29
N ALA A 225 15.91 -1.78 4.14
CA ALA A 225 16.24 -3.07 3.55
C ALA A 225 16.82 -4.07 4.56
N LEU A 226 16.54 -5.35 4.35
CA LEU A 226 17.18 -6.44 5.08
C LEU A 226 18.61 -6.63 4.55
N GLY A 227 19.58 -6.64 5.46
CA GLY A 227 20.99 -6.84 5.14
C GLY A 227 21.74 -7.60 6.25
N GLY A 228 22.94 -8.14 5.92
CA GLY A 228 23.70 -8.93 6.86
C GLY A 228 23.07 -10.28 7.17
N LYS A 229 23.33 -10.83 8.35
CA LYS A 229 22.79 -12.15 8.75
C LYS A 229 21.30 -12.09 9.03
N GLY A 230 20.57 -13.06 8.50
CA GLY A 230 19.11 -13.16 8.67
C GLY A 230 18.56 -14.52 8.29
N GLU A 231 17.25 -14.59 8.30
CA GLU A 231 16.46 -15.79 8.05
C GLU A 231 15.24 -15.39 7.18
N LEU A 232 14.90 -16.25 6.20
CA LEU A 232 13.62 -16.23 5.48
C LEU A 232 12.90 -17.53 5.73
N ILE A 233 11.66 -17.46 6.16
CA ILE A 233 10.72 -18.58 6.26
C ILE A 233 9.66 -18.37 5.19
N GLY A 234 9.73 -19.12 4.10
CA GLY A 234 8.79 -19.02 3.00
C GLY A 234 7.43 -19.64 3.35
N ALA A 235 6.36 -19.03 2.90
CA ALA A 235 5.00 -19.56 3.01
C ALA A 235 4.85 -20.94 2.33
N ASP A 236 5.71 -21.24 1.35
CA ASP A 236 5.79 -22.53 0.68
C ASP A 236 6.51 -23.62 1.49
N GLY A 237 6.99 -23.29 2.69
CA GLY A 237 7.78 -24.17 3.54
C GLY A 237 9.29 -24.16 3.23
N SER A 238 9.77 -23.33 2.33
CA SER A 238 11.20 -23.08 2.14
C SER A 238 11.79 -22.31 3.33
N HIS A 239 13.08 -22.48 3.57
CA HIS A 239 13.73 -21.84 4.71
C HIS A 239 15.19 -21.50 4.39
N TYR A 240 15.52 -20.23 4.41
CA TYR A 240 16.89 -19.75 4.24
C TYR A 240 17.46 -19.19 5.54
N VAL A 241 18.68 -19.56 5.83
CA VAL A 241 19.49 -18.97 6.91
C VAL A 241 20.85 -18.59 6.33
N GLY A 242 21.17 -17.31 6.32
CA GLY A 242 22.42 -16.85 5.72
C GLY A 242 22.58 -15.34 5.76
N THR A 243 23.31 -14.84 4.78
CA THR A 243 23.53 -13.40 4.59
C THR A 243 22.56 -12.86 3.57
N PHE A 244 22.07 -11.65 3.81
CA PHE A 244 21.23 -10.86 2.89
C PHE A 244 21.96 -9.60 2.44
N SER A 245 21.68 -9.17 1.25
CA SER A 245 22.00 -7.85 0.71
C SER A 245 20.78 -7.34 -0.03
N ASP A 246 20.21 -6.25 0.46
CA ASP A 246 19.01 -5.63 -0.12
C ASP A 246 17.89 -6.66 -0.38
N TRP A 247 17.46 -7.35 0.71
CA TRP A 247 16.44 -8.41 0.73
C TRP A 247 16.81 -9.72 0.03
N ARG A 248 17.92 -9.78 -0.72
CA ARG A 248 18.34 -10.94 -1.52
C ARG A 248 19.36 -11.78 -0.78
N PHE A 249 19.34 -13.09 -1.01
CA PHE A 249 20.38 -14.00 -0.51
C PHE A 249 21.73 -13.61 -1.09
N SER A 250 22.73 -13.53 -0.23
CA SER A 250 24.11 -13.20 -0.61
C SER A 250 25.11 -13.87 0.34
N GLY A 251 26.39 -13.95 -0.07
CA GLY A 251 27.41 -14.58 0.75
C GLY A 251 27.09 -16.03 1.09
N GLU A 252 27.53 -16.51 2.25
CA GLU A 252 27.29 -17.89 2.67
C GLU A 252 25.93 -18.08 3.31
N GLY A 253 25.27 -19.21 2.96
CA GLY A 253 23.95 -19.53 3.51
C GLY A 253 23.54 -20.98 3.32
N ARG A 254 22.40 -21.32 3.93
CA ARG A 254 21.70 -22.60 3.76
C ARG A 254 20.27 -22.32 3.35
N LEU A 255 19.85 -22.88 2.24
CA LEU A 255 18.47 -22.86 1.75
C LEU A 255 17.91 -24.29 1.79
N ASN A 256 16.86 -24.51 2.59
CA ASN A 256 16.02 -25.69 2.49
C ASN A 256 14.87 -25.36 1.55
N LEU A 257 14.67 -26.19 0.56
CA LEU A 257 13.59 -26.04 -0.44
C LEU A 257 12.33 -26.76 0.04
N SER A 258 11.18 -26.34 -0.48
CA SER A 258 9.88 -26.90 -0.12
C SER A 258 9.70 -28.37 -0.52
N ASP A 259 10.50 -28.88 -1.47
CA ASP A 259 10.49 -30.27 -1.90
C ASP A 259 11.31 -31.21 -1.00
N GLY A 260 12.00 -30.66 0.02
CA GLY A 260 12.90 -31.36 0.92
C GLY A 260 14.36 -31.40 0.49
N SER A 261 14.70 -30.85 -0.68
CA SER A 261 16.09 -30.59 -1.09
C SER A 261 16.70 -29.45 -0.27
N PHE A 262 18.02 -29.37 -0.22
CA PHE A 262 18.69 -28.22 0.40
C PHE A 262 20.01 -27.88 -0.27
N TYR A 263 20.35 -26.60 -0.27
CA TYR A 263 21.63 -26.08 -0.70
C TYR A 263 22.41 -25.45 0.46
N ILE A 264 23.71 -25.71 0.51
CA ILE A 264 24.65 -25.04 1.43
C ILE A 264 25.80 -24.52 0.61
N GLY A 265 26.08 -23.21 0.69
CA GLY A 265 27.18 -22.59 -0.04
C GLY A 265 26.97 -21.11 -0.27
N GLY A 266 27.67 -20.57 -1.25
CA GLY A 266 27.61 -19.17 -1.61
C GLY A 266 26.36 -18.81 -2.38
N PHE A 267 25.92 -17.58 -2.20
CA PHE A 267 24.80 -16.95 -2.90
C PHE A 267 25.20 -15.57 -3.45
N ASP A 268 24.65 -15.21 -4.56
CA ASP A 268 24.67 -13.85 -5.10
C ASP A 268 23.31 -13.56 -5.75
N SER A 269 22.63 -12.51 -5.23
CA SER A 269 21.32 -12.08 -5.77
C SER A 269 20.34 -13.26 -5.93
N ASP A 270 20.15 -14.05 -4.84
CA ASP A 270 19.32 -15.24 -4.73
C ASP A 270 19.80 -16.48 -5.50
N ASN A 271 20.88 -16.37 -6.27
CA ASN A 271 21.42 -17.49 -7.03
C ASN A 271 22.55 -18.19 -6.28
N TYR A 272 22.64 -19.52 -6.45
CA TYR A 272 23.82 -20.27 -5.99
C TYR A 272 25.07 -19.77 -6.69
N GLN A 273 26.10 -19.46 -5.91
CA GLN A 273 27.33 -18.85 -6.43
C GLN A 273 28.56 -19.38 -5.67
N GLY A 274 29.66 -19.59 -6.37
CA GLY A 274 30.88 -20.09 -5.74
C GLY A 274 30.81 -21.56 -5.34
N HIS A 275 31.53 -21.96 -4.29
CA HIS A 275 31.51 -23.34 -3.80
C HIS A 275 30.18 -23.63 -3.08
N GLY A 276 29.63 -24.84 -3.34
CA GLY A 276 28.39 -25.24 -2.68
C GLY A 276 28.02 -26.70 -2.91
N VAL A 277 27.04 -27.13 -2.10
CA VAL A 277 26.52 -28.50 -2.12
C VAL A 277 25.00 -28.44 -2.15
N LEU A 278 24.41 -29.01 -3.17
CA LEU A 278 22.97 -29.25 -3.28
C LEU A 278 22.71 -30.73 -2.99
N VAL A 279 21.83 -30.99 -2.02
CA VAL A 279 21.32 -32.34 -1.72
C VAL A 279 19.85 -32.38 -2.17
N LEU A 280 19.57 -33.24 -3.13
CA LEU A 280 18.21 -33.40 -3.65
C LEU A 280 17.37 -34.30 -2.72
N ARG A 281 16.06 -34.26 -2.89
CA ARG A 281 15.09 -35.03 -2.10
C ARG A 281 15.36 -36.54 -2.12
N ASP A 282 15.89 -37.09 -3.21
CA ASP A 282 16.25 -38.50 -3.35
C ASP A 282 17.58 -38.88 -2.69
N GLY A 283 18.24 -37.90 -2.02
CA GLY A 283 19.54 -38.05 -1.36
C GLY A 283 20.73 -37.89 -2.29
N SER A 284 20.54 -37.63 -3.57
CA SER A 284 21.65 -37.39 -4.48
C SER A 284 22.34 -36.06 -4.16
N VAL A 285 23.68 -36.05 -4.26
CA VAL A 285 24.53 -34.93 -3.86
C VAL A 285 25.21 -34.32 -5.07
N GLN A 286 25.09 -33.04 -5.21
CA GLN A 286 25.73 -32.23 -6.26
C GLN A 286 26.67 -31.22 -5.59
N SER A 287 27.93 -31.53 -5.48
CA SER A 287 28.96 -30.63 -4.93
C SER A 287 29.82 -30.05 -6.04
N GLY A 288 30.35 -28.84 -5.85
CA GLY A 288 31.24 -28.20 -6.80
C GLY A 288 31.19 -26.68 -6.78
N VAL A 289 31.45 -26.09 -7.97
CA VAL A 289 31.40 -24.64 -8.16
C VAL A 289 30.14 -24.28 -8.93
N TRP A 290 29.43 -23.30 -8.41
CA TRP A 290 28.16 -22.78 -8.94
C TRP A 290 28.35 -21.38 -9.50
N SER A 291 27.62 -21.05 -10.53
CA SER A 291 27.56 -19.73 -11.14
C SER A 291 26.15 -19.46 -11.62
N ASN A 292 25.56 -18.35 -11.16
CA ASN A 292 24.19 -17.97 -11.50
C ASN A 292 23.18 -19.12 -11.30
N GLY A 293 23.25 -19.82 -10.19
CA GLY A 293 22.36 -20.92 -9.84
C GLY A 293 22.67 -22.27 -10.46
N MET A 294 23.72 -22.38 -11.28
CA MET A 294 24.06 -23.61 -12.00
C MET A 294 25.43 -24.15 -11.59
N ARG A 295 25.56 -25.47 -11.46
CA ARG A 295 26.82 -26.11 -11.18
C ARG A 295 27.66 -26.16 -12.47
N VAL A 296 28.76 -25.39 -12.49
CA VAL A 296 29.67 -25.26 -13.64
C VAL A 296 30.92 -26.14 -13.55
N ARG A 297 31.29 -26.58 -12.33
CA ARG A 297 32.36 -27.56 -12.09
C ARG A 297 31.89 -28.56 -11.05
N ASP A 298 32.41 -29.81 -11.14
CA ASP A 298 32.21 -30.83 -10.15
C ASP A 298 33.12 -30.62 -8.92
N ALA A 299 33.08 -31.56 -7.94
CA ALA A 299 33.89 -31.51 -6.74
C ALA A 299 35.41 -31.56 -7.00
N ASP A 300 35.80 -32.18 -8.10
CA ASP A 300 37.21 -32.34 -8.51
C ASP A 300 37.68 -31.13 -9.36
N GLY A 301 36.81 -30.13 -9.57
CA GLY A 301 37.10 -28.92 -10.33
C GLY A 301 37.01 -29.10 -11.85
N LYS A 302 36.58 -30.24 -12.32
CA LYS A 302 36.36 -30.51 -13.75
C LYS A 302 35.18 -29.71 -14.26
N LEU A 303 35.35 -29.04 -15.40
CA LEU A 303 34.30 -28.30 -16.08
C LEU A 303 33.15 -29.24 -16.47
N LEU A 304 31.94 -28.89 -16.10
CA LEU A 304 30.72 -29.56 -16.51
C LEU A 304 30.19 -28.92 -17.80
N PRO A 305 29.49 -29.70 -18.67
CA PRO A 305 28.75 -29.12 -19.78
C PRO A 305 27.79 -28.05 -19.27
N ASP A 306 27.66 -26.96 -20.00
CA ASP A 306 26.71 -25.92 -19.66
C ASP A 306 25.27 -26.49 -19.63
N PRO A 307 24.55 -26.45 -18.51
CA PRO A 307 23.20 -27.02 -18.43
C PRO A 307 22.22 -26.39 -19.40
N LEU A 308 22.36 -25.08 -19.68
CA LEU A 308 21.50 -24.39 -20.66
C LEU A 308 21.79 -24.87 -22.07
N GLU A 309 23.08 -24.93 -22.51
CA GLU A 309 23.43 -25.42 -23.82
C GLU A 309 22.99 -26.87 -23.99
N THR A 310 23.23 -27.72 -22.98
CA THR A 310 22.78 -29.12 -23.00
C THR A 310 21.26 -29.22 -23.04
N ALA A 311 20.54 -28.37 -22.30
CA ALA A 311 19.09 -28.34 -22.29
C ALA A 311 18.53 -27.93 -23.67
N LEU A 312 19.14 -26.93 -24.33
CA LEU A 312 18.72 -26.52 -25.67
C LEU A 312 18.78 -27.66 -26.70
N LEU A 313 19.78 -28.55 -26.56
CA LEU A 313 19.87 -29.71 -27.45
C LEU A 313 18.71 -30.71 -27.27
N VAL A 314 18.09 -30.76 -26.09
CA VAL A 314 17.00 -31.71 -25.80
C VAL A 314 15.61 -31.06 -25.91
N GLN A 315 15.49 -29.75 -25.97
CA GLN A 315 14.21 -29.05 -25.99
C GLN A 315 13.29 -29.46 -27.14
N GLY A 316 13.83 -29.65 -28.31
CA GLY A 316 13.06 -30.14 -29.48
C GLY A 316 12.45 -31.53 -29.25
N ARG A 317 13.19 -32.43 -28.60
CA ARG A 317 12.69 -33.76 -28.19
C ARG A 317 11.64 -33.67 -27.11
N LEU A 318 11.87 -32.88 -26.02
CA LEU A 318 10.94 -32.70 -24.94
C LEU A 318 9.61 -32.13 -25.42
N LEU A 319 9.63 -31.12 -26.27
CA LEU A 319 8.42 -30.59 -26.87
C LEU A 319 7.71 -31.67 -27.71
N LYS A 320 8.43 -32.37 -28.58
CA LYS A 320 7.85 -33.45 -29.42
C LYS A 320 7.17 -34.51 -28.54
N GLU A 321 7.84 -34.98 -27.50
CA GLU A 321 7.30 -35.97 -26.57
C GLU A 321 6.00 -35.46 -25.86
N ALA A 322 6.00 -34.18 -25.42
CA ALA A 322 4.82 -33.58 -24.79
C ALA A 322 3.64 -33.45 -25.78
N LEU A 323 3.90 -33.09 -27.02
CA LEU A 323 2.87 -33.00 -28.07
C LEU A 323 2.35 -34.39 -28.50
N ASP A 324 3.23 -35.36 -28.68
CA ASP A 324 2.86 -36.73 -29.07
C ASP A 324 2.08 -37.45 -27.99
N ALA A 325 2.29 -37.10 -26.70
CA ALA A 325 1.58 -37.65 -25.55
C ALA A 325 0.10 -37.21 -25.46
N VAL A 326 -0.32 -36.20 -26.24
CA VAL A 326 -1.72 -35.76 -26.24
C VAL A 326 -2.56 -36.77 -27.05
N PRO A 327 -3.50 -37.49 -26.39
CA PRO A 327 -4.33 -38.46 -27.11
C PRO A 327 -5.33 -37.76 -28.04
N ALA A 328 -5.83 -38.48 -29.04
CA ALA A 328 -6.93 -38.02 -29.88
C ALA A 328 -8.27 -38.05 -29.11
N SER A 329 -9.21 -37.18 -29.48
CA SER A 329 -10.55 -37.15 -28.95
C SER A 329 -11.28 -38.45 -29.16
N SER A 330 -12.07 -38.85 -28.20
CA SER A 330 -13.02 -39.94 -28.23
C SER A 330 -14.46 -39.43 -28.46
N PRO A 331 -15.47 -40.28 -28.62
CA PRO A 331 -16.86 -39.84 -28.76
C PRO A 331 -17.47 -39.16 -27.52
N THR A 332 -16.77 -39.14 -26.39
CA THR A 332 -17.19 -38.44 -25.17
C THR A 332 -16.56 -37.06 -25.09
N ILE A 333 -17.28 -36.12 -24.47
CA ILE A 333 -16.71 -34.76 -24.22
C ILE A 333 -15.52 -34.90 -23.27
N GLU A 334 -14.38 -34.37 -23.71
CA GLU A 334 -13.12 -34.49 -23.00
C GLU A 334 -12.54 -33.10 -22.69
N LEU A 335 -11.73 -33.04 -21.63
CA LEU A 335 -11.00 -31.85 -21.23
C LEU A 335 -9.54 -31.96 -21.67
N TYR A 336 -9.09 -31.01 -22.45
CA TYR A 336 -7.69 -30.81 -22.79
C TYR A 336 -7.13 -29.60 -22.06
N SER A 337 -5.85 -29.59 -21.74
CA SER A 337 -5.26 -28.46 -21.05
C SER A 337 -3.88 -28.06 -21.54
N LEU A 338 -3.63 -26.76 -21.50
CA LEU A 338 -2.33 -26.12 -21.72
C LEU A 338 -2.02 -25.24 -20.52
N THR A 339 -0.92 -25.53 -19.83
CA THR A 339 -0.42 -24.65 -18.76
C THR A 339 0.91 -24.07 -19.16
N LEU A 340 1.12 -22.78 -18.87
CA LEU A 340 2.33 -22.06 -19.16
C LEU A 340 2.80 -21.28 -17.94
N ALA A 341 4.06 -21.52 -17.51
CA ALA A 341 4.80 -20.72 -16.54
C ALA A 341 5.85 -19.90 -17.29
N GLY A 342 5.65 -18.57 -17.38
CA GLY A 342 6.44 -17.71 -18.29
C GLY A 342 7.76 -17.24 -17.69
N ASP A 343 7.80 -16.86 -16.42
CA ASP A 343 9.01 -16.37 -15.76
C ASP A 343 9.72 -17.48 -14.98
N GLY A 344 10.93 -17.80 -15.40
CA GLY A 344 11.78 -18.83 -14.80
C GLY A 344 12.64 -18.36 -13.64
N LYS A 345 12.63 -17.08 -13.29
CA LYS A 345 13.36 -16.53 -12.15
C LYS A 345 12.63 -16.78 -10.84
N GLN A 346 11.30 -16.88 -10.88
CA GLN A 346 10.45 -17.06 -9.70
C GLN A 346 9.71 -18.39 -9.75
N SER A 347 9.93 -19.22 -8.71
CA SER A 347 9.30 -20.55 -8.62
C SER A 347 7.78 -20.53 -8.39
N VAL A 348 7.19 -19.38 -8.05
CA VAL A 348 5.74 -19.25 -7.85
C VAL A 348 4.98 -19.63 -9.12
N PHE A 349 5.40 -19.16 -10.28
CA PHE A 349 4.72 -19.43 -11.55
C PHE A 349 4.78 -20.92 -11.93
N LEU A 350 5.90 -21.58 -11.67
CA LEU A 350 6.00 -23.03 -11.83
C LEU A 350 5.01 -23.77 -10.92
N ARG A 351 4.94 -23.38 -9.62
CA ARG A 351 4.03 -24.01 -8.65
C ARG A 351 2.57 -23.84 -9.03
N GLU A 352 2.18 -22.67 -9.48
CA GLU A 352 0.81 -22.40 -9.94
C GLU A 352 0.46 -23.25 -11.18
N ALA A 353 1.32 -23.27 -12.19
CA ALA A 353 1.10 -24.06 -13.39
C ALA A 353 1.00 -25.57 -13.08
N ASP A 354 1.86 -26.08 -12.18
CA ASP A 354 1.83 -27.47 -11.73
C ASP A 354 0.58 -27.76 -10.89
N TYR A 355 0.19 -26.88 -9.99
CA TYR A 355 -1.03 -27.03 -9.19
C TYR A 355 -2.26 -27.11 -10.07
N VAL A 356 -2.42 -26.17 -11.00
CA VAL A 356 -3.56 -26.16 -11.93
C VAL A 356 -3.57 -27.40 -12.81
N SER A 357 -2.43 -27.76 -13.39
CA SER A 357 -2.35 -28.96 -14.24
C SER A 357 -2.69 -30.25 -13.48
N ASN A 358 -2.17 -30.40 -12.25
CA ASN A 358 -2.47 -31.57 -11.41
C ASN A 358 -3.93 -31.58 -10.96
N MET A 359 -4.52 -30.42 -10.66
CA MET A 359 -5.94 -30.29 -10.34
C MET A 359 -6.82 -30.70 -11.53
N LEU A 360 -6.50 -30.23 -12.75
CA LEU A 360 -7.23 -30.59 -13.96
C LEU A 360 -7.17 -32.10 -14.24
N ALA A 361 -6.00 -32.73 -14.02
CA ALA A 361 -5.86 -34.19 -14.15
C ALA A 361 -6.68 -34.93 -13.09
N SER A 362 -6.53 -34.57 -11.80
CA SER A 362 -7.05 -35.37 -10.69
C SER A 362 -8.54 -35.17 -10.41
N ARG A 363 -9.04 -33.94 -10.59
CA ARG A 363 -10.44 -33.58 -10.27
C ARG A 363 -11.35 -33.54 -11.49
N PHE A 364 -10.82 -33.17 -12.64
CA PHE A 364 -11.59 -32.95 -13.86
C PHE A 364 -11.27 -33.96 -14.98
N GLY A 365 -10.32 -34.88 -14.73
CA GLY A 365 -10.01 -35.96 -15.67
C GLY A 365 -9.43 -35.48 -17.00
N ALA A 366 -8.60 -34.43 -16.97
CA ALA A 366 -8.02 -33.88 -18.19
C ALA A 366 -7.35 -34.98 -19.02
N HIS A 367 -7.89 -35.21 -20.24
CA HIS A 367 -7.52 -36.30 -21.13
C HIS A 367 -6.16 -36.09 -21.75
N GLY A 368 -5.84 -34.84 -22.18
CA GLY A 368 -4.56 -34.45 -22.76
C GLY A 368 -4.01 -33.17 -22.15
N GLN A 369 -2.75 -33.18 -21.73
CA GLN A 369 -2.13 -32.04 -21.07
C GLN A 369 -0.79 -31.69 -21.71
N ILE A 370 -0.55 -30.40 -21.96
CA ILE A 370 0.75 -29.83 -22.33
C ILE A 370 1.16 -28.83 -21.29
N ARG A 371 2.38 -28.94 -20.77
CA ARG A 371 2.98 -28.03 -19.80
C ARG A 371 4.20 -27.38 -20.40
N LEU A 372 4.21 -26.06 -20.55
CA LEU A 372 5.34 -25.27 -20.99
C LEU A 372 5.89 -24.47 -19.80
N VAL A 373 7.16 -24.63 -19.49
CA VAL A 373 7.72 -24.11 -18.25
C VAL A 373 9.08 -23.48 -18.48
N ASN A 374 9.24 -22.24 -18.08
CA ASN A 374 10.53 -21.61 -17.87
C ASN A 374 10.90 -21.75 -16.41
N HIS A 375 12.00 -22.45 -16.12
CA HIS A 375 12.55 -22.59 -14.77
C HIS A 375 13.95 -23.18 -14.85
N ARG A 376 14.88 -22.68 -14.02
CA ARG A 376 16.28 -23.10 -14.03
C ARG A 376 16.48 -24.62 -13.88
N ASP A 377 15.66 -25.28 -13.04
CA ASP A 377 15.82 -26.68 -12.67
C ASP A 377 15.05 -27.67 -13.58
N HIS A 378 14.25 -27.14 -14.53
CA HIS A 378 13.37 -27.96 -15.36
C HIS A 378 13.70 -27.94 -16.86
N LEU A 379 14.79 -27.29 -17.26
CA LEU A 379 15.24 -27.22 -18.64
C LEU A 379 15.51 -28.57 -19.30
N MET A 380 15.91 -29.58 -18.50
CA MET A 380 16.28 -30.91 -18.99
C MET A 380 15.09 -31.87 -19.06
N ASN A 381 13.95 -31.56 -18.50
CA ASN A 381 12.84 -32.50 -18.35
C ASN A 381 11.47 -31.94 -18.75
N ARG A 382 11.37 -30.63 -19.09
CA ARG A 382 10.13 -29.98 -19.54
C ARG A 382 10.40 -29.09 -20.76
N PRO A 383 9.44 -29.00 -21.71
CA PRO A 383 9.52 -28.05 -22.80
C PRO A 383 9.38 -26.63 -22.30
N MET A 384 10.22 -25.73 -22.83
CA MET A 384 10.24 -24.32 -22.46
C MET A 384 8.97 -23.59 -22.90
N ALA A 385 8.58 -22.58 -22.11
CA ALA A 385 7.56 -21.60 -22.45
C ALA A 385 8.15 -20.55 -23.41
N THR A 386 7.96 -20.75 -24.70
CA THR A 386 8.31 -19.80 -25.76
C THR A 386 7.09 -19.55 -26.65
N ARG A 387 7.06 -18.44 -27.38
CA ARG A 387 5.97 -18.12 -28.32
C ARG A 387 5.74 -19.26 -29.31
N GLU A 388 6.82 -19.85 -29.90
CA GLU A 388 6.73 -20.93 -30.86
C GLU A 388 6.24 -22.25 -30.22
N ASN A 389 6.69 -22.59 -29.03
CA ASN A 389 6.23 -23.79 -28.34
C ASN A 389 4.74 -23.66 -27.95
N LEU A 390 4.30 -22.48 -27.55
CA LEU A 390 2.88 -22.18 -27.30
C LEU A 390 2.05 -22.38 -28.60
N ARG A 391 2.51 -21.82 -29.70
CA ARG A 391 1.82 -21.96 -30.99
C ARG A 391 1.69 -23.44 -31.41
N ARG A 392 2.77 -24.23 -31.27
CA ARG A 392 2.76 -25.68 -31.56
C ARG A 392 1.82 -26.44 -30.60
N ALA A 393 1.84 -26.11 -29.34
CA ALA A 393 0.93 -26.70 -28.33
C ALA A 393 -0.54 -26.43 -28.69
N ALA A 394 -0.91 -25.17 -28.97
CA ALA A 394 -2.24 -24.82 -29.42
C ALA A 394 -2.67 -25.54 -30.71
N LYS A 395 -1.79 -25.66 -31.66
CA LYS A 395 -2.05 -26.41 -32.90
C LYS A 395 -2.30 -27.91 -32.60
N THR A 396 -1.46 -28.53 -31.80
CA THR A 396 -1.66 -29.94 -31.40
C THR A 396 -2.95 -30.17 -30.69
N LEU A 397 -3.33 -29.30 -29.72
CA LEU A 397 -4.61 -29.41 -29.05
C LEU A 397 -5.79 -29.25 -30.02
N ALA A 398 -5.69 -28.34 -31.00
CA ALA A 398 -6.72 -28.19 -32.03
C ALA A 398 -6.87 -29.42 -32.94
N GLU A 399 -5.77 -30.11 -33.23
CA GLU A 399 -5.73 -31.35 -34.07
C GLU A 399 -6.19 -32.57 -33.30
N ARG A 400 -6.01 -32.60 -31.96
CA ARG A 400 -6.32 -33.73 -31.10
C ARG A 400 -7.71 -33.68 -30.48
N SER A 401 -8.21 -32.48 -30.17
CA SER A 401 -9.54 -32.30 -29.58
C SER A 401 -10.67 -32.31 -30.62
N GLY A 402 -11.83 -32.81 -30.26
CA GLY A 402 -13.07 -32.75 -31.06
C GLY A 402 -13.77 -31.38 -30.95
N PRO A 403 -14.81 -31.13 -31.76
CA PRO A 403 -15.56 -29.88 -31.73
C PRO A 403 -16.39 -29.67 -30.43
N GLU A 404 -16.72 -30.75 -29.72
CA GLU A 404 -17.47 -30.78 -28.46
C GLU A 404 -16.57 -30.75 -27.22
N ASP A 405 -15.25 -30.89 -27.39
CA ASP A 405 -14.30 -30.91 -26.27
C ASP A 405 -14.01 -29.51 -25.73
N LEU A 406 -13.66 -29.46 -24.46
CA LEU A 406 -13.26 -28.23 -23.77
C LEU A 406 -11.73 -28.12 -23.70
N VAL A 407 -11.19 -26.97 -24.06
CA VAL A 407 -9.77 -26.66 -23.89
C VAL A 407 -9.58 -25.65 -22.76
N PHE A 408 -8.84 -26.03 -21.73
CA PHE A 408 -8.48 -25.15 -20.62
C PHE A 408 -7.04 -24.65 -20.80
N ILE A 409 -6.86 -23.33 -20.81
CA ILE A 409 -5.57 -22.66 -20.98
C ILE A 409 -5.28 -21.84 -19.74
N TYR A 410 -4.19 -22.13 -19.06
CA TYR A 410 -3.72 -21.39 -17.90
C TYR A 410 -2.34 -20.79 -18.16
N LEU A 411 -2.24 -19.47 -18.10
CA LEU A 411 -1.02 -18.73 -18.33
C LEU A 411 -0.69 -17.95 -17.04
N THR A 412 0.51 -18.17 -16.51
CA THR A 412 0.98 -17.47 -15.32
C THR A 412 2.38 -16.92 -15.52
N SER A 413 2.58 -15.65 -15.23
CA SER A 413 3.84 -14.92 -15.29
C SER A 413 3.67 -13.50 -14.78
N HIS A 414 4.74 -12.69 -14.79
CA HIS A 414 4.60 -11.24 -14.72
C HIS A 414 3.89 -10.69 -15.97
N GLY A 415 3.25 -9.55 -15.83
CA GLY A 415 2.61 -8.81 -16.93
C GLY A 415 3.08 -7.36 -16.96
N THR A 416 3.19 -6.80 -18.18
CA THR A 416 3.56 -5.40 -18.42
C THR A 416 2.35 -4.50 -18.60
N SER A 417 2.54 -3.18 -18.44
CA SER A 417 1.50 -2.17 -18.73
C SER A 417 1.06 -2.12 -20.20
N GLU A 418 1.90 -2.64 -21.10
CA GLU A 418 1.64 -2.79 -22.52
C GLU A 418 0.83 -4.05 -22.86
N HIS A 419 0.38 -4.79 -21.81
CA HIS A 419 -0.37 -6.04 -21.92
C HIS A 419 0.41 -7.17 -22.59
N GLU A 420 1.64 -7.36 -22.13
CA GLU A 420 2.49 -8.46 -22.53
C GLU A 420 2.70 -9.43 -21.36
N LEU A 421 2.69 -10.72 -21.61
CA LEU A 421 3.06 -11.73 -20.64
C LEU A 421 4.58 -11.96 -20.73
N VAL A 422 5.27 -11.75 -19.63
CA VAL A 422 6.73 -11.89 -19.56
C VAL A 422 7.13 -13.35 -19.82
N LEU A 423 8.04 -13.54 -20.75
CA LEU A 423 8.71 -14.83 -21.00
C LEU A 423 10.18 -14.68 -20.65
N ASP A 424 10.60 -15.24 -19.54
CA ASP A 424 11.99 -15.17 -19.07
C ASP A 424 12.50 -16.57 -18.69
N GLN A 425 13.65 -16.90 -19.20
CA GLN A 425 14.41 -18.06 -18.77
C GLN A 425 15.79 -17.59 -18.32
N PRO A 426 16.24 -17.89 -17.11
CA PRO A 426 17.55 -17.46 -16.64
C PRO A 426 18.65 -17.73 -17.67
N ARG A 427 19.43 -16.71 -18.00
CA ARG A 427 20.49 -16.69 -19.03
C ARG A 427 20.01 -16.73 -20.49
N MET A 428 18.71 -16.54 -20.76
CA MET A 428 18.18 -16.40 -22.12
C MET A 428 17.33 -15.14 -22.23
N GLU A 429 17.52 -14.36 -23.26
CA GLU A 429 16.60 -13.30 -23.63
C GLU A 429 15.48 -13.91 -24.49
N LEU A 430 14.29 -14.01 -23.92
CA LEU A 430 13.08 -14.37 -24.62
C LEU A 430 12.27 -13.10 -24.88
N THR A 431 11.52 -13.09 -25.97
CA THR A 431 10.63 -11.97 -26.26
C THR A 431 9.30 -12.20 -25.56
N ASP A 432 8.83 -11.20 -24.82
CA ASP A 432 7.54 -11.22 -24.12
C ASP A 432 6.39 -11.44 -25.09
N LEU A 433 5.26 -11.95 -24.60
CA LEU A 433 4.12 -12.37 -25.40
C LEU A 433 3.00 -11.31 -25.32
N PRO A 434 2.87 -10.42 -26.33
CA PRO A 434 1.77 -9.46 -26.42
C PRO A 434 0.41 -10.14 -26.60
N ALA A 435 -0.65 -9.44 -26.22
CA ALA A 435 -2.02 -9.94 -26.27
C ALA A 435 -2.49 -10.34 -27.68
N ASP A 436 -2.09 -9.60 -28.71
CA ASP A 436 -2.38 -9.90 -30.11
C ASP A 436 -1.62 -11.13 -30.63
N GLU A 437 -0.36 -11.28 -30.24
CA GLU A 437 0.42 -12.48 -30.59
C GLU A 437 -0.09 -13.73 -29.87
N LEU A 438 -0.56 -13.58 -28.60
CA LEU A 438 -1.25 -14.67 -27.92
C LEU A 438 -2.52 -15.09 -28.67
N ALA A 439 -3.31 -14.13 -29.14
CA ALA A 439 -4.49 -14.43 -29.97
C ALA A 439 -4.14 -15.17 -31.25
N ILE A 440 -3.07 -14.77 -31.93
CA ILE A 440 -2.55 -15.46 -33.14
C ILE A 440 -2.09 -16.87 -32.77
N ALA A 441 -1.34 -17.06 -31.70
CA ALA A 441 -0.88 -18.38 -31.25
C ALA A 441 -2.04 -19.32 -30.92
N LEU A 442 -3.15 -18.83 -30.38
CA LEU A 442 -4.35 -19.60 -30.05
C LEU A 442 -5.37 -19.71 -31.20
N ALA A 443 -5.16 -19.04 -32.32
CA ALA A 443 -6.06 -19.07 -33.49
C ALA A 443 -6.44 -20.48 -33.99
N PRO A 444 -5.56 -21.52 -33.91
CA PRO A 444 -5.96 -22.91 -34.30
C PRO A 444 -7.14 -23.43 -33.48
N LEU A 445 -7.34 -22.91 -32.23
CA LEU A 445 -8.41 -23.31 -31.30
C LEU A 445 -9.71 -22.53 -31.52
N LYS A 446 -9.85 -21.69 -32.56
CA LYS A 446 -11.03 -20.81 -32.74
C LYS A 446 -12.38 -21.56 -32.75
N ASN A 447 -12.38 -22.82 -33.20
CA ASN A 447 -13.58 -23.66 -33.29
C ASN A 447 -13.75 -24.59 -32.08
N ARG A 448 -13.05 -24.34 -30.97
CA ARG A 448 -13.17 -25.10 -29.71
C ARG A 448 -13.77 -24.22 -28.63
N ASP A 449 -14.57 -24.83 -27.77
CA ASP A 449 -14.95 -24.20 -26.53
C ASP A 449 -13.73 -24.15 -25.60
N LYS A 450 -13.42 -22.98 -25.09
CA LYS A 450 -12.20 -22.78 -24.33
C LYS A 450 -12.38 -21.84 -23.13
N ILE A 451 -11.64 -22.16 -22.08
CA ILE A 451 -11.46 -21.31 -20.91
C ILE A 451 -10.02 -20.84 -20.89
N ILE A 452 -9.80 -19.53 -20.89
CA ILE A 452 -8.48 -18.93 -20.81
C ILE A 452 -8.37 -18.21 -19.49
N VAL A 453 -7.42 -18.61 -18.65
CA VAL A 453 -7.10 -17.97 -17.40
C VAL A 453 -5.71 -17.34 -17.50
N ILE A 454 -5.61 -16.04 -17.22
CA ILE A 454 -4.34 -15.31 -17.26
C ILE A 454 -4.07 -14.74 -15.86
N SER A 455 -3.10 -15.35 -15.17
CA SER A 455 -2.61 -14.94 -13.86
C SER A 455 -1.37 -14.05 -14.05
N SER A 456 -1.60 -12.75 -14.25
CA SER A 456 -0.54 -11.75 -14.37
C SER A 456 -1.05 -10.34 -14.07
N CYS A 457 -0.12 -9.42 -13.77
CA CYS A 457 -0.43 -7.99 -13.73
C CYS A 457 -1.01 -7.53 -15.07
N TYR A 458 -1.87 -6.52 -15.08
CA TYR A 458 -2.49 -5.92 -16.26
C TYR A 458 -3.21 -6.91 -17.19
N SER A 459 -3.53 -8.12 -16.72
CA SER A 459 -4.08 -9.23 -17.54
C SER A 459 -5.44 -8.94 -18.15
N GLY A 460 -6.23 -8.00 -17.59
CA GLY A 460 -7.47 -7.53 -18.21
C GLY A 460 -7.30 -6.96 -19.62
N GLY A 461 -6.11 -6.49 -19.97
CA GLY A 461 -5.77 -5.98 -21.30
C GLY A 461 -5.72 -7.05 -22.41
N PHE A 462 -5.66 -8.33 -22.03
CA PHE A 462 -5.71 -9.45 -22.99
C PHE A 462 -7.14 -9.73 -23.50
N ILE A 463 -8.17 -9.33 -22.75
CA ILE A 463 -9.57 -9.64 -23.07
C ILE A 463 -9.98 -9.17 -24.48
N PRO A 464 -9.67 -7.93 -24.93
CA PRO A 464 -10.09 -7.46 -26.24
C PRO A 464 -9.56 -8.32 -27.41
N ALA A 465 -8.32 -8.82 -27.30
CA ALA A 465 -7.67 -9.63 -28.34
C ALA A 465 -8.14 -11.08 -28.36
N LEU A 466 -8.58 -11.63 -27.20
CA LEU A 466 -8.90 -13.06 -27.02
C LEU A 466 -10.40 -13.38 -27.06
N LYS A 467 -11.26 -12.38 -26.92
CA LYS A 467 -12.72 -12.60 -26.83
C LYS A 467 -13.31 -13.11 -28.13
N ASP A 468 -14.04 -14.20 -28.06
CA ASP A 468 -14.91 -14.72 -29.11
C ASP A 468 -16.13 -15.43 -28.48
N GLU A 469 -17.06 -15.92 -29.31
CA GLU A 469 -18.31 -16.55 -28.87
C GLU A 469 -18.10 -17.91 -28.12
N ARG A 470 -16.91 -18.52 -28.26
CA ARG A 470 -16.56 -19.82 -27.69
C ARG A 470 -15.45 -19.72 -26.62
N THR A 471 -15.23 -18.51 -26.09
CA THR A 471 -14.13 -18.27 -25.14
C THR A 471 -14.65 -17.64 -23.86
N LEU A 472 -14.44 -18.33 -22.72
CA LEU A 472 -14.51 -17.73 -21.38
C LEU A 472 -13.12 -17.24 -20.98
N ILE A 473 -12.99 -15.97 -20.63
CA ILE A 473 -11.71 -15.38 -20.21
C ILE A 473 -11.80 -14.96 -18.74
N MET A 474 -10.82 -15.37 -17.97
CA MET A 474 -10.64 -14.98 -16.57
C MET A 474 -9.26 -14.33 -16.43
N THR A 475 -9.18 -13.20 -15.74
CA THR A 475 -7.94 -12.45 -15.53
C THR A 475 -7.75 -12.12 -14.06
N ALA A 476 -6.51 -12.18 -13.57
CA ALA A 476 -6.18 -11.90 -12.18
C ALA A 476 -6.26 -10.40 -11.85
N SER A 477 -6.13 -9.53 -12.85
CA SER A 477 -6.17 -8.07 -12.68
C SER A 477 -6.96 -7.37 -13.78
N ARG A 478 -7.28 -6.10 -13.54
CA ARG A 478 -7.82 -5.19 -14.58
C ARG A 478 -6.73 -4.80 -15.57
N ALA A 479 -7.13 -4.21 -16.72
CA ALA A 479 -6.19 -3.75 -17.74
C ALA A 479 -5.27 -2.60 -17.27
N ASP A 480 -5.69 -1.85 -16.27
CA ASP A 480 -5.04 -0.65 -15.74
C ASP A 480 -4.36 -0.86 -14.38
N ARG A 481 -4.28 -2.10 -13.88
CA ARG A 481 -3.76 -2.40 -12.53
C ARG A 481 -2.92 -3.67 -12.49
N VAL A 482 -2.01 -3.69 -11.50
CA VAL A 482 -1.30 -4.89 -11.10
C VAL A 482 -2.25 -5.88 -10.42
N SER A 483 -1.94 -7.18 -10.48
CA SER A 483 -2.54 -8.20 -9.62
C SER A 483 -1.81 -8.23 -8.30
N PHE A 484 -2.55 -8.43 -7.22
CA PHE A 484 -2.00 -8.65 -5.88
C PHE A 484 -1.80 -10.12 -5.64
#